data_a5cb1535ff26a8a46c70ee70401bf073
#
_entry.id   a5cb1535ff26a8a46c70ee70401bf073
#
_cell.length_a   1.000
_cell.length_b   1.000
_cell.length_c   1.000
_cell.angle_alpha   90.00
_cell.angle_beta   90.00
_cell.angle_gamma   90.00
#
_symmetry.space_group_name_H-M   'P 1'
#
loop_
_entity.id
_entity.type
_entity.pdbx_description
1 polymer ?
#
loop_
_entity_poly.entity_id
_entity_poly.type
_entity_poly.pdbx_seq_one_letter_code
_entity_poly.pdbx_strand_id
1 'polypeptide(L)'
;MDCVWRGMMLTNRREIQIEWGDCDPFGIVFFPRYFEYFDACTNALFYRALRITKAEMLRRYGIAGIPLVQASCTFHVPSSFGDVVNVESCVTRWGKSSFMVQHKLFRGETLAVEGSDTRVWTMRVAGESSKAKSQPIPSEIMEKFAG
;
A
#
# COMPACT_ATOMS: atom_id res chain seq x y z
N MET A 1 -20.11 5.61 6.20
CA MET A 1 -19.19 6.55 6.85
C MET A 1 -18.28 7.09 5.77
N ASP A 2 -18.58 8.27 5.30
CA ASP A 2 -17.77 8.88 4.25
C ASP A 2 -16.38 9.10 4.77
N CYS A 3 -15.40 8.63 4.00
CA CYS A 3 -14.00 8.85 4.35
C CYS A 3 -13.74 10.34 4.46
N VAL A 4 -13.59 10.82 5.68
CA VAL A 4 -13.19 12.19 6.04
C VAL A 4 -11.90 12.62 5.32
N TRP A 5 -11.32 11.71 4.56
CA TRP A 5 -10.03 11.87 3.91
C TRP A 5 -10.09 12.38 2.47
N ARG A 6 -11.26 12.39 1.84
CA ARG A 6 -11.40 12.74 0.42
C ARG A 6 -10.93 14.14 0.05
N GLY A 7 -10.73 15.02 1.01
CA GLY A 7 -10.29 16.40 0.76
C GLY A 7 -8.90 16.76 1.28
N MET A 8 -8.21 15.89 2.04
CA MET A 8 -6.99 16.24 2.76
C MET A 8 -5.78 15.36 2.48
N MET A 9 -5.94 14.22 1.76
CA MET A 9 -4.85 13.27 1.49
C MET A 9 -4.95 12.72 0.09
N LEU A 10 -3.78 12.51 -0.53
CA LEU A 10 -3.71 11.86 -1.82
C LEU A 10 -4.24 10.43 -1.69
N THR A 11 -5.25 10.10 -2.47
CA THR A 11 -5.82 8.76 -2.54
C THR A 11 -5.56 8.20 -3.92
N ASN A 12 -4.92 7.04 -3.99
CA ASN A 12 -4.79 6.31 -5.24
C ASN A 12 -5.90 5.28 -5.33
N ARG A 13 -6.46 5.14 -6.52
CA ARG A 13 -7.48 4.13 -6.81
C ARG A 13 -6.94 3.19 -7.87
N ARG A 14 -7.05 1.90 -7.63
CA ARG A 14 -6.61 0.85 -8.54
C ARG A 14 -7.70 -0.19 -8.72
N GLU A 15 -8.00 -0.50 -9.99
CA GLU A 15 -8.90 -1.59 -10.34
C GLU A 15 -8.11 -2.90 -10.42
N ILE A 16 -8.66 -3.97 -9.88
CA ILE A 16 -8.06 -5.31 -9.90
C ILE A 16 -9.12 -6.31 -10.35
N GLN A 17 -8.80 -7.09 -11.37
CA GLN A 17 -9.61 -8.24 -11.76
C GLN A 17 -9.12 -9.46 -10.99
N ILE A 18 -10.04 -10.16 -10.31
CA ILE A 18 -9.72 -11.40 -9.59
C ILE A 18 -9.52 -12.52 -10.62
N GLU A 19 -8.34 -13.09 -10.63
CA GLU A 19 -7.95 -14.14 -11.55
C GLU A 19 -8.23 -15.51 -10.93
N TRP A 20 -8.32 -16.54 -11.81
CA TRP A 20 -8.54 -17.90 -11.36
C TRP A 20 -7.47 -18.35 -10.35
N GLY A 21 -6.20 -18.05 -10.63
CA GLY A 21 -5.07 -18.40 -9.77
C GLY A 21 -5.04 -17.69 -8.42
N ASP A 22 -5.87 -16.66 -8.22
CA ASP A 22 -5.99 -15.96 -6.94
C ASP A 22 -6.94 -16.67 -5.96
N CYS A 23 -7.69 -17.66 -6.44
CA CYS A 23 -8.75 -18.31 -5.68
C CYS A 23 -8.31 -19.63 -5.07
N ASP A 24 -8.91 -19.98 -3.95
CA ASP A 24 -8.77 -21.28 -3.30
C ASP A 24 -9.80 -22.29 -3.87
N PRO A 25 -9.75 -23.58 -3.45
CA PRO A 25 -10.73 -24.58 -3.91
C PRO A 25 -12.19 -24.23 -3.57
N PHE A 26 -12.42 -23.31 -2.63
CA PHE A 26 -13.74 -22.84 -2.27
C PHE A 26 -14.33 -21.87 -3.32
N GLY A 27 -13.47 -21.36 -4.22
CA GLY A 27 -13.88 -20.44 -5.28
C GLY A 27 -13.82 -18.97 -4.89
N ILE A 28 -13.28 -18.65 -3.73
CA ILE A 28 -13.06 -17.28 -3.28
C ILE A 28 -11.57 -16.95 -3.24
N VAL A 29 -11.25 -15.66 -3.21
CA VAL A 29 -9.86 -15.23 -3.13
C VAL A 29 -9.16 -15.88 -1.93
N PHE A 30 -8.01 -16.52 -2.20
CA PHE A 30 -7.14 -17.05 -1.17
C PHE A 30 -6.55 -15.87 -0.38
N PHE A 31 -6.80 -15.83 0.92
CA PHE A 31 -6.59 -14.61 1.73
C PHE A 31 -5.21 -13.95 1.60
N PRO A 32 -4.08 -14.66 1.43
CA PRO A 32 -2.78 -14.00 1.26
C PRO A 32 -2.71 -13.11 0.02
N ARG A 33 -3.55 -13.36 -0.99
CA ARG A 33 -3.61 -12.54 -2.20
C ARG A 33 -4.00 -11.10 -1.90
N TYR A 34 -4.82 -10.86 -0.88
CA TYR A 34 -5.18 -9.50 -0.48
C TYR A 34 -3.96 -8.71 -0.03
N PHE A 35 -3.03 -9.34 0.69
CA PHE A 35 -1.78 -8.70 1.09
C PHE A 35 -0.90 -8.37 -0.12
N GLU A 36 -0.85 -9.23 -1.12
CA GLU A 36 -0.16 -8.96 -2.39
C GLU A 36 -0.80 -7.79 -3.13
N TYR A 37 -2.13 -7.75 -3.21
CA TYR A 37 -2.85 -6.64 -3.82
C TYR A 37 -2.51 -5.31 -3.12
N PHE A 38 -2.51 -5.30 -1.81
CA PHE A 38 -2.23 -4.10 -1.03
C PHE A 38 -0.78 -3.64 -1.15
N ASP A 39 0.16 -4.58 -1.22
CA ASP A 39 1.56 -4.25 -1.49
C ASP A 39 1.72 -3.55 -2.85
N ALA A 40 1.10 -4.09 -3.87
CA ALA A 40 1.09 -3.48 -5.20
C ALA A 40 0.39 -2.11 -5.19
N CYS A 41 -0.68 -1.96 -4.41
CA CYS A 41 -1.40 -0.69 -4.27
C CYS A 41 -0.58 0.37 -3.54
N THR A 42 0.23 -0.01 -2.56
CA THR A 42 1.18 0.90 -1.91
C THR A 42 2.21 1.41 -2.92
N ASN A 43 2.76 0.51 -3.74
CA ASN A 43 3.70 0.91 -4.79
C ASN A 43 3.05 1.86 -5.81
N ALA A 44 1.80 1.61 -6.18
CA ALA A 44 1.06 2.47 -7.10
C ALA A 44 0.79 3.86 -6.49
N LEU A 45 0.49 3.91 -5.19
CA LEU A 45 0.29 5.17 -4.46
C LEU A 45 1.57 6.00 -4.47
N PHE A 46 2.71 5.39 -4.19
CA PHE A 46 4.01 6.07 -4.23
C PHE A 46 4.33 6.57 -5.64
N TYR A 47 4.09 5.74 -6.66
CA TYR A 47 4.29 6.16 -8.04
C TYR A 47 3.43 7.40 -8.38
N ARG A 48 2.17 7.40 -7.95
CA ARG A 48 1.28 8.54 -8.16
C ARG A 48 1.77 9.80 -7.45
N ALA A 49 2.24 9.66 -6.22
CA ALA A 49 2.70 10.79 -5.40
C ALA A 49 4.01 11.37 -5.93
N LEU A 50 4.98 10.52 -6.24
CA LEU A 50 6.34 10.93 -6.56
C LEU A 50 6.58 11.10 -8.07
N ARG A 51 5.74 10.50 -8.92
CA ARG A 51 5.86 10.52 -10.38
C ARG A 51 7.16 9.91 -10.89
N ILE A 52 7.74 9.00 -10.11
CA ILE A 52 8.94 8.25 -10.48
C ILE A 52 8.72 6.77 -10.15
N THR A 53 9.47 5.89 -10.80
CA THR A 53 9.41 4.47 -10.51
C THR A 53 9.98 4.16 -9.13
N LYS A 54 9.64 2.98 -8.58
CA LYS A 54 10.22 2.53 -7.31
C LYS A 54 11.74 2.46 -7.39
N ALA A 55 12.29 1.94 -8.49
CA ALA A 55 13.74 1.88 -8.70
C ALA A 55 14.38 3.28 -8.65
N GLU A 56 13.76 4.25 -9.31
CA GLU A 56 14.23 5.63 -9.29
C GLU A 56 14.11 6.27 -7.90
N MET A 57 13.05 5.97 -7.18
CA MET A 57 12.85 6.44 -5.80
C MET A 57 13.99 5.94 -4.90
N LEU A 58 14.30 4.65 -4.97
CA LEU A 58 15.38 4.05 -4.17
C LEU A 58 16.72 4.72 -4.49
N ARG A 59 16.99 4.94 -5.78
CA ARG A 59 18.24 5.57 -6.23
C ARG A 59 18.31 7.04 -5.81
N ARG A 60 17.28 7.81 -6.08
CA ARG A 60 17.26 9.26 -5.86
C ARG A 60 17.39 9.64 -4.39
N TYR A 61 16.71 8.90 -3.51
CA TYR A 61 16.72 9.17 -2.07
C TYR A 61 17.76 8.33 -1.32
N GLY A 62 18.51 7.47 -2.02
CA GLY A 62 19.54 6.63 -1.40
C GLY A 62 19.01 5.67 -0.36
N ILE A 63 17.76 5.22 -0.50
CA ILE A 63 17.11 4.35 0.48
C ILE A 63 17.24 2.88 0.11
N ALA A 64 17.20 2.03 1.13
CA ALA A 64 17.18 0.57 0.94
C ALA A 64 15.80 0.08 0.54
N GLY A 65 14.76 0.81 0.94
CA GLY A 65 13.37 0.48 0.65
C GLY A 65 12.43 0.98 1.73
N ILE A 66 11.20 0.52 1.63
CA ILE A 66 10.12 0.81 2.59
C ILE A 66 9.58 -0.52 3.14
N PRO A 67 10.42 -1.28 3.88
CA PRO A 67 10.03 -2.60 4.35
C PRO A 67 8.77 -2.56 5.22
N LEU A 68 7.98 -3.61 5.09
CA LEU A 68 6.76 -3.83 5.85
C LEU A 68 7.12 -4.34 7.23
N VAL A 69 6.62 -3.69 8.28
CA VAL A 69 6.81 -4.13 9.66
C VAL A 69 5.54 -4.66 10.30
N GLN A 70 4.38 -4.28 9.77
CA GLN A 70 3.10 -4.80 10.21
C GLN A 70 2.10 -4.73 9.06
N ALA A 71 1.29 -5.78 8.90
CA ALA A 71 0.19 -5.80 7.95
C ALA A 71 -1.04 -6.39 8.63
N SER A 72 -2.20 -5.84 8.33
CA SER A 72 -3.46 -6.37 8.83
C SER A 72 -4.54 -6.27 7.76
N CYS A 73 -5.47 -7.21 7.80
CA CYS A 73 -6.68 -7.20 6.98
C CYS A 73 -7.89 -7.61 7.80
N THR A 74 -9.01 -6.98 7.53
CA THR A 74 -10.33 -7.39 8.02
C THR A 74 -11.19 -7.73 6.82
N PHE A 75 -11.73 -8.92 6.82
CA PHE A 75 -12.50 -9.48 5.69
C PHE A 75 -13.99 -9.39 6.00
N HIS A 76 -14.71 -8.63 5.18
CA HIS A 76 -16.16 -8.42 5.36
C HIS A 76 -16.96 -9.25 4.38
N VAL A 77 -16.57 -9.26 3.11
CA VAL A 77 -17.26 -9.96 2.02
C VAL A 77 -16.23 -10.62 1.13
N PRO A 78 -16.40 -11.90 0.75
CA PRO A 78 -15.49 -12.56 -0.17
C PRO A 78 -15.66 -12.04 -1.60
N SER A 79 -14.60 -12.14 -2.38
CA SER A 79 -14.62 -11.93 -3.82
C SER A 79 -14.24 -13.22 -4.53
N SER A 80 -14.67 -13.37 -5.77
CA SER A 80 -14.52 -14.60 -6.55
C SER A 80 -13.91 -14.34 -7.90
N PHE A 81 -13.49 -15.40 -8.57
CA PHE A 81 -12.97 -15.33 -9.94
C PHE A 81 -13.89 -14.52 -10.85
N GLY A 82 -13.31 -13.61 -11.59
CA GLY A 82 -14.02 -12.76 -12.54
C GLY A 82 -14.55 -11.46 -11.93
N ASP A 83 -14.59 -11.32 -10.61
CA ASP A 83 -14.95 -10.06 -9.99
C ASP A 83 -13.92 -8.99 -10.30
N VAL A 84 -14.40 -7.78 -10.51
CA VAL A 84 -13.55 -6.60 -10.64
C VAL A 84 -13.73 -5.75 -9.38
N VAL A 85 -12.65 -5.53 -8.66
CA VAL A 85 -12.65 -4.79 -7.41
C VAL A 85 -11.84 -3.52 -7.53
N ASN A 86 -12.15 -2.52 -6.71
CA ASN A 86 -11.42 -1.26 -6.67
C ASN A 86 -10.78 -1.08 -5.29
N VAL A 87 -9.50 -0.76 -5.27
CA VAL A 87 -8.78 -0.49 -4.04
C VAL A 87 -8.46 0.99 -3.94
N GLU A 88 -8.90 1.62 -2.88
CA GLU A 88 -8.52 2.98 -2.51
C GLU A 88 -7.42 2.91 -1.47
N SER A 89 -6.31 3.61 -1.70
CA SER A 89 -5.13 3.61 -0.82
C SER A 89 -4.69 5.02 -0.52
N CYS A 90 -4.38 5.29 0.75
CA CYS A 90 -3.82 6.57 1.17
C CYS A 90 -2.90 6.38 2.38
N VAL A 91 -1.95 7.30 2.55
CA VAL A 91 -1.16 7.36 3.78
C VAL A 91 -1.99 8.07 4.83
N THR A 92 -2.27 7.39 5.94
CA THR A 92 -3.13 7.91 7.01
C THR A 92 -2.35 8.42 8.20
N ARG A 93 -1.10 8.04 8.33
CA ARG A 93 -0.27 8.42 9.46
C ARG A 93 1.19 8.51 9.06
N TRP A 94 1.85 9.58 9.48
CA TRP A 94 3.28 9.77 9.34
C TRP A 94 3.93 9.80 10.73
N GLY A 95 4.90 8.91 10.95
CA GLY A 95 5.81 8.99 12.09
C GLY A 95 7.12 9.64 11.67
N LYS A 96 8.14 9.55 12.49
CA LYS A 96 9.48 10.06 12.18
C LYS A 96 10.10 9.29 11.02
N SER A 97 10.11 7.96 11.10
CA SER A 97 10.65 7.06 10.08
C SER A 97 9.63 6.04 9.59
N SER A 98 8.48 5.94 10.22
CA SER A 98 7.41 5.01 9.87
C SER A 98 6.22 5.75 9.29
N PHE A 99 5.41 5.02 8.54
CA PHE A 99 4.15 5.53 8.01
C PHE A 99 3.15 4.37 7.86
N MET A 100 1.87 4.72 7.86
CA MET A 100 0.80 3.75 7.69
C MET A 100 0.03 4.06 6.42
N VAL A 101 -0.15 3.04 5.60
CA VAL A 101 -1.00 3.08 4.41
C VAL A 101 -2.27 2.32 4.74
N GLN A 102 -3.42 2.92 4.48
CA GLN A 102 -4.70 2.24 4.60
C GLN A 102 -5.25 1.92 3.22
N HIS A 103 -5.81 0.71 3.11
CA HIS A 103 -6.43 0.21 1.89
C HIS A 103 -7.88 -0.15 2.15
N LYS A 104 -8.75 0.21 1.21
CA LYS A 104 -10.15 -0.21 1.20
C LYS A 104 -10.45 -0.83 -0.14
N LEU A 105 -10.79 -2.10 -0.13
CA LEU A 105 -11.15 -2.84 -1.32
C LEU A 105 -12.67 -2.95 -1.42
N PHE A 106 -13.20 -2.45 -2.53
CA PHE A 106 -14.64 -2.43 -2.78
C PHE A 106 -15.00 -3.39 -3.91
N ARG A 107 -16.05 -4.17 -3.68
CA ARG A 107 -16.74 -4.92 -4.72
C ARG A 107 -18.02 -4.15 -5.04
N GLY A 108 -18.02 -3.40 -6.14
CA GLY A 108 -19.05 -2.40 -6.38
C GLY A 108 -19.03 -1.32 -5.31
N GLU A 109 -20.13 -1.10 -4.62
CA GLU A 109 -20.23 -0.13 -3.53
C GLU A 109 -19.97 -0.76 -2.15
N THR A 110 -19.82 -2.08 -2.10
CA THR A 110 -19.64 -2.82 -0.85
C THR A 110 -18.18 -2.85 -0.45
N LEU A 111 -17.88 -2.40 0.77
CA LEU A 111 -16.55 -2.56 1.36
C LEU A 111 -16.34 -4.05 1.68
N ALA A 112 -15.47 -4.69 0.92
CA ALA A 112 -15.24 -6.13 1.03
C ALA A 112 -14.07 -6.45 1.96
N VAL A 113 -12.98 -5.70 1.89
CA VAL A 113 -11.78 -5.90 2.71
C VAL A 113 -11.19 -4.56 3.07
N GLU A 114 -10.76 -4.41 4.31
CA GLU A 114 -9.94 -3.29 4.76
C GLU A 114 -8.57 -3.82 5.16
N GLY A 115 -7.52 -3.08 4.85
CA GLY A 115 -6.18 -3.45 5.24
C GLY A 115 -5.34 -2.24 5.62
N SER A 116 -4.27 -2.50 6.35
CA SER A 116 -3.27 -1.48 6.65
C SER A 116 -1.88 -2.07 6.60
N ASP A 117 -0.95 -1.26 6.10
CA ASP A 117 0.48 -1.54 6.09
C ASP A 117 1.17 -0.52 6.98
N THR A 118 2.01 -0.97 7.90
CA THR A 118 2.97 -0.09 8.57
C THR A 118 4.34 -0.37 7.98
N ARG A 119 4.97 0.67 7.47
CA ARG A 119 6.26 0.58 6.77
C ARG A 119 7.26 1.56 7.36
N VAL A 120 8.53 1.31 7.10
CA VAL A 120 9.64 2.11 7.63
C VAL A 120 10.51 2.59 6.47
N TRP A 121 10.84 3.88 6.48
CA TRP A 121 11.81 4.47 5.57
C TRP A 121 13.20 4.08 6.02
N THR A 122 13.96 3.39 5.15
CA THR A 122 15.25 2.80 5.55
C THR A 122 16.36 3.18 4.59
N MET A 123 17.58 3.19 5.13
CA MET A 123 18.80 3.33 4.33
C MET A 123 19.69 2.10 4.55
N ARG A 124 20.52 1.80 3.57
CA ARG A 124 21.52 0.74 3.68
C ARG A 124 22.60 1.15 4.69
N VAL A 125 23.03 0.19 5.49
CA VAL A 125 24.18 0.40 6.38
C VAL A 125 25.45 0.21 5.54
N ALA A 126 26.35 1.19 5.60
CA ALA A 126 27.61 1.15 4.86
C ALA A 126 28.43 -0.10 5.24
N GLY A 127 28.89 -0.86 4.22
CA GLY A 127 29.63 -2.09 4.42
C GLY A 127 28.81 -3.34 4.77
N GLU A 128 27.50 -3.21 4.92
CA GLU A 128 26.61 -4.33 5.27
C GLU A 128 25.42 -4.37 4.31
N SER A 129 25.55 -5.10 3.21
CA SER A 129 24.53 -5.17 2.15
C SER A 129 23.18 -5.74 2.59
N SER A 130 23.14 -6.49 3.68
CA SER A 130 21.94 -7.13 4.21
C SER A 130 21.23 -6.35 5.32
N LYS A 131 21.81 -5.24 5.79
CA LYS A 131 21.25 -4.46 6.89
C LYS A 131 20.70 -3.12 6.39
N ALA A 132 19.51 -2.80 6.90
CA ALA A 132 18.87 -1.52 6.68
C ALA A 132 18.61 -0.86 8.04
N LYS A 133 18.75 0.46 8.07
CA LYS A 133 18.55 1.26 9.28
C LYS A 133 17.42 2.25 9.02
N SER A 134 16.53 2.44 9.99
CA SER A 134 15.49 3.45 9.89
C SER A 134 16.07 4.85 9.80
N GLN A 135 15.49 5.68 8.97
CA GLN A 135 15.87 7.08 8.78
C GLN A 135 14.65 7.97 8.79
N PRO A 136 14.77 9.23 9.22
CA PRO A 136 13.67 10.18 9.14
C PRO A 136 13.18 10.32 7.70
N ILE A 137 11.86 10.33 7.53
CA ILE A 137 11.24 10.54 6.23
C ILE A 137 11.43 12.01 5.84
N PRO A 138 11.97 12.31 4.65
CA PRO A 138 12.08 13.71 4.21
C PRO A 138 10.72 14.39 4.15
N SER A 139 10.65 15.63 4.62
CA SER A 139 9.42 16.42 4.60
C SER A 139 8.87 16.60 3.18
N GLU A 140 9.75 16.72 2.18
CA GLU A 140 9.35 16.82 0.78
C GLU A 140 8.58 15.60 0.30
N ILE A 141 8.90 14.41 0.84
CA ILE A 141 8.16 13.18 0.54
C ILE A 141 6.74 13.26 1.11
N MET A 142 6.63 13.63 2.39
CA MET A 142 5.31 13.76 3.05
C MET A 142 4.40 14.74 2.31
N GLU A 143 4.96 15.86 1.85
CA GLU A 143 4.23 16.89 1.10
C GLU A 143 3.63 16.38 -0.20
N LYS A 144 4.30 15.40 -0.86
CA LYS A 144 3.80 14.79 -2.09
C LYS A 144 2.52 13.98 -1.89
N PHE A 145 2.23 13.60 -0.66
CA PHE A 145 1.02 12.83 -0.31
C PHE A 145 -0.10 13.72 0.25
N ALA A 146 0.13 15.02 0.34
CA ALA A 146 -0.93 15.96 0.66
C ALA A 146 -1.86 16.09 -0.55
N GLY A 147 -3.17 16.08 -0.31
CA GLY A 147 -4.19 16.22 -1.35
C GLY A 147 -4.32 17.64 -1.88
#